data_1725c3964ca8041b2b00838844257e5e
#
_entry.id   1725c3964ca8041b2b00838844257e5e
#
_cell.length_a   1.000
_cell.length_b   1.000
_cell.length_c   1.000
_cell.angle_alpha   90.00
_cell.angle_beta   90.00
_cell.angle_gamma   90.00
#
_symmetry.space_group_name_H-M   'P 1'
#
loop_
_entity.id
_entity.type
_entity.pdbx_description
1 polymer ?
#
loop_
_entity_poly.entity_id
_entity_poly.type
_entity_poly.pdbx_seq_one_letter_code
_entity_poly.pdbx_strand_id
1 'polypeptide(L)'
;MDAIAPKREKTHGEVERRIVSQLLTLMDGLKQRSHVVVMAATNRPNSIDPALRRFGRFDREIDIGIPDSIGRLEILRIHTKNMKLSDDVDLEQVANECHGYVGADLASXCSEAALQQIREKMELIDLEDENIDAEVLNSLAVTMENFRFAMGKSSPSALRETTVETPNVTWADIGGLQNVKRELQELVQVRLFVIVLLLLLFIFIVIVIYYCLLL
;
A
#
# COMPACT_ATOMS: atom_id res chain seq x y z
N MET A 1 11.27 -0.72 -16.45
CA MET A 1 11.17 -0.18 -17.84
C MET A 1 11.55 1.29 -17.92
N ASP A 2 11.08 2.13 -17.06
CA ASP A 2 11.35 3.58 -16.98
C ASP A 2 12.85 3.96 -16.93
N ALA A 3 13.69 3.15 -16.28
CA ALA A 3 15.14 3.35 -16.24
C ALA A 3 15.84 3.03 -17.58
N ILE A 4 15.22 2.18 -18.41
CA ILE A 4 15.79 1.77 -19.70
C ILE A 4 15.33 2.72 -20.83
N ALA A 5 14.07 3.17 -20.73
CA ALA A 5 13.42 3.93 -21.81
C ALA A 5 12.72 5.19 -21.26
N PRO A 6 13.45 6.10 -20.62
CA PRO A 6 12.89 7.38 -20.18
C PRO A 6 12.51 8.28 -21.37
N LYS A 7 11.66 9.28 -21.09
CA LYS A 7 11.30 10.32 -22.10
C LYS A 7 12.55 11.03 -22.59
N ARG A 8 12.70 11.14 -23.90
CA ARG A 8 13.86 11.77 -24.57
C ARG A 8 14.08 13.22 -24.14
N GLU A 9 13.01 13.92 -23.79
CA GLU A 9 13.05 15.32 -23.34
C GLU A 9 13.73 15.50 -21.97
N LYS A 10 13.66 14.49 -21.13
CA LYS A 10 14.24 14.52 -19.78
C LYS A 10 15.62 13.88 -19.68
N THR A 11 16.12 13.37 -20.82
CA THR A 11 17.36 12.61 -20.86
C THR A 11 18.48 13.45 -21.41
N HIS A 12 19.50 13.72 -20.61
CA HIS A 12 20.69 14.46 -21.02
C HIS A 12 21.80 13.55 -21.59
N GLY A 13 21.66 12.24 -21.48
CA GLY A 13 22.63 11.25 -21.94
C GLY A 13 22.38 10.79 -23.38
N GLU A 14 23.41 10.89 -24.25
CA GLU A 14 23.37 10.37 -25.61
C GLU A 14 23.20 8.84 -25.65
N VAL A 15 23.80 8.14 -24.70
CA VAL A 15 23.73 6.68 -24.59
C VAL A 15 22.27 6.21 -24.36
N GLU A 16 21.56 6.87 -23.47
CA GLU A 16 20.16 6.53 -23.16
C GLU A 16 19.25 6.74 -24.39
N ARG A 17 19.47 7.81 -25.13
CA ARG A 17 18.74 8.07 -26.39
C ARG A 17 18.98 6.96 -27.42
N ARG A 18 20.24 6.48 -27.52
CA ARG A 18 20.61 5.37 -28.42
C ARG A 18 19.93 4.06 -28.00
N ILE A 19 19.87 3.79 -26.68
CA ILE A 19 19.19 2.59 -26.15
C ILE A 19 17.69 2.61 -26.52
N VAL A 20 17.01 3.75 -26.32
CA VAL A 20 15.59 3.88 -26.66
C VAL A 20 15.39 3.69 -28.19
N SER A 21 16.25 4.29 -29.01
CA SER A 21 16.17 4.16 -30.48
C SER A 21 16.40 2.72 -30.93
N GLN A 22 17.36 2.03 -30.32
CA GLN A 22 17.64 0.62 -30.61
C GLN A 22 16.48 -0.28 -30.21
N LEU A 23 15.88 -0.02 -29.03
CA LEU A 23 14.70 -0.76 -28.54
C LEU A 23 13.52 -0.61 -29.51
N LEU A 24 13.28 0.61 -29.98
CA LEU A 24 12.22 0.89 -30.98
C LEU A 24 12.45 0.10 -32.27
N THR A 25 13.71 0.09 -32.77
CA THR A 25 14.08 -0.65 -34.00
C THR A 25 13.88 -2.15 -33.81
N LEU A 26 14.27 -2.69 -32.67
CA LEU A 26 14.10 -4.12 -32.36
C LEU A 26 12.62 -4.51 -32.26
N MET A 27 11.79 -3.67 -31.62
CA MET A 27 10.35 -3.92 -31.49
C MET A 27 9.64 -3.85 -32.84
N ASP A 28 10.01 -2.90 -33.70
CA ASP A 28 9.45 -2.82 -35.05
C ASP A 28 9.83 -4.05 -35.89
N GLY A 29 11.03 -4.61 -35.68
CA GLY A 29 11.48 -5.85 -36.29
C GLY A 29 10.71 -7.09 -35.80
N LEU A 30 10.14 -7.06 -34.60
CA LEU A 30 9.37 -8.16 -34.02
C LEU A 30 8.00 -8.37 -34.69
N LYS A 31 7.50 -7.41 -35.46
CA LYS A 31 6.21 -7.51 -36.17
C LYS A 31 6.16 -8.72 -37.12
N GLN A 32 7.30 -9.16 -37.61
CA GLN A 32 7.40 -10.33 -38.50
C GLN A 32 7.50 -11.66 -37.75
N ARG A 33 7.63 -11.63 -36.40
CA ARG A 33 7.79 -12.83 -35.57
C ARG A 33 6.47 -13.11 -34.83
N SER A 34 5.66 -13.97 -35.40
CA SER A 34 4.29 -14.27 -34.93
C SER A 34 4.20 -14.93 -33.55
N HIS A 35 5.33 -15.40 -32.99
CA HIS A 35 5.34 -16.19 -31.75
C HIS A 35 6.11 -15.52 -30.60
N VAL A 36 6.34 -14.19 -30.66
CA VAL A 36 7.06 -13.46 -29.61
C VAL A 36 6.09 -12.46 -28.96
N VAL A 37 5.99 -12.53 -27.64
CA VAL A 37 5.22 -11.57 -26.82
C VAL A 37 6.23 -10.81 -25.93
N VAL A 38 6.16 -9.49 -25.97
CA VAL A 38 7.01 -8.63 -25.15
C VAL A 38 6.18 -8.04 -24.02
N MET A 39 6.61 -8.28 -22.80
CA MET A 39 5.96 -7.73 -21.59
C MET A 39 6.96 -6.86 -20.83
N ALA A 40 6.48 -5.72 -20.34
CA ALA A 40 7.28 -4.79 -19.55
C ALA A 40 6.48 -4.32 -18.33
N ALA A 41 7.18 -4.11 -17.23
CA ALA A 41 6.58 -3.59 -15.99
C ALA A 41 7.21 -2.25 -15.62
N THR A 42 6.40 -1.35 -15.08
CA THR A 42 6.84 -0.05 -14.56
C THR A 42 5.81 0.47 -13.54
N ASN A 43 6.29 1.19 -12.53
CA ASN A 43 5.43 1.95 -11.62
C ASN A 43 5.22 3.39 -12.13
N ARG A 44 5.89 3.79 -13.21
CA ARG A 44 5.84 5.16 -13.73
C ARG A 44 5.53 5.16 -15.24
N PRO A 45 4.28 4.83 -15.64
CA PRO A 45 3.95 4.76 -17.07
C PRO A 45 4.18 6.09 -17.80
N ASN A 46 3.98 7.21 -17.10
CA ASN A 46 4.15 8.55 -17.67
C ASN A 46 5.61 8.97 -17.85
N SER A 47 6.59 8.22 -17.35
CA SER A 47 8.02 8.50 -17.56
C SER A 47 8.59 7.81 -18.80
N ILE A 48 7.86 6.83 -19.37
CA ILE A 48 8.28 6.09 -20.55
C ILE A 48 8.11 6.95 -21.82
N ASP A 49 9.00 6.78 -22.79
CA ASP A 49 8.92 7.45 -24.09
C ASP A 49 7.58 7.12 -24.78
N PRO A 50 6.79 8.13 -25.17
CA PRO A 50 5.48 7.91 -25.83
C PRO A 50 5.55 7.09 -27.11
N ALA A 51 6.69 7.06 -27.79
CA ALA A 51 6.88 6.26 -29.00
C ALA A 51 6.80 4.75 -28.74
N LEU A 52 7.11 4.31 -27.51
CA LEU A 52 6.99 2.91 -27.09
C LEU A 52 5.53 2.52 -26.78
N ARG A 53 4.68 3.49 -26.43
CA ARG A 53 3.27 3.27 -26.03
C ARG A 53 2.33 3.47 -27.22
N ARG A 54 2.65 2.84 -28.36
CA ARG A 54 1.89 2.93 -29.63
C ARG A 54 1.53 1.53 -30.12
N PHE A 55 0.57 1.47 -31.04
CA PHE A 55 0.16 0.24 -31.71
C PHE A 55 1.36 -0.47 -32.35
N GLY A 56 1.43 -1.79 -32.17
CA GLY A 56 2.51 -2.65 -32.65
C GLY A 56 3.72 -2.71 -31.72
N ARG A 57 3.67 -2.01 -30.58
CA ARG A 57 4.71 -2.03 -29.53
C ARG A 57 4.03 -2.37 -28.20
N PHE A 58 4.15 -1.54 -27.16
CA PHE A 58 3.38 -1.70 -25.93
C PHE A 58 1.99 -1.06 -26.12
N ASP A 59 1.14 -1.76 -26.81
CA ASP A 59 -0.22 -1.29 -27.17
C ASP A 59 -1.28 -1.62 -26.11
N ARG A 60 -1.00 -2.56 -25.22
CA ARG A 60 -1.90 -2.93 -24.13
C ARG A 60 -1.26 -2.60 -22.79
N GLU A 61 -1.97 -1.77 -22.04
CA GLU A 61 -1.58 -1.39 -20.69
C GLU A 61 -2.56 -2.04 -19.71
N ILE A 62 -2.01 -2.77 -18.76
CA ILE A 62 -2.76 -3.45 -17.71
C ILE A 62 -2.38 -2.80 -16.40
N ASP A 63 -3.31 -2.12 -15.78
CA ASP A 63 -3.12 -1.48 -14.49
C ASP A 63 -3.39 -2.49 -13.36
N ILE A 64 -2.38 -2.70 -12.51
CA ILE A 64 -2.50 -3.54 -11.31
C ILE A 64 -2.69 -2.59 -10.13
N GLY A 65 -3.94 -2.38 -9.74
CA GLY A 65 -4.30 -1.49 -8.64
C GLY A 65 -4.09 -2.08 -7.25
N ILE A 66 -4.55 -1.35 -6.25
CA ILE A 66 -4.52 -1.79 -4.85
C ILE A 66 -5.48 -2.99 -4.70
N PRO A 67 -5.05 -4.09 -4.05
CA PRO A 67 -5.90 -5.28 -3.94
C PRO A 67 -7.10 -5.04 -3.00
N ASP A 68 -8.23 -5.65 -3.35
CA ASP A 68 -9.43 -5.72 -2.50
C ASP A 68 -9.21 -6.74 -1.35
N SER A 69 -10.20 -6.94 -0.50
CA SER A 69 -10.09 -7.85 0.66
C SER A 69 -9.81 -9.30 0.22
N ILE A 70 -10.43 -9.74 -0.88
CA ILE A 70 -10.22 -11.09 -1.43
C ILE A 70 -8.79 -11.22 -1.96
N GLY A 71 -8.33 -10.23 -2.73
CA GLY A 71 -6.95 -10.19 -3.25
C GLY A 71 -5.91 -10.16 -2.13
N ARG A 72 -6.16 -9.38 -1.06
CA ARG A 72 -5.26 -9.35 0.11
C ARG A 72 -5.20 -10.71 0.80
N LEU A 73 -6.33 -11.40 0.94
CA LEU A 73 -6.38 -12.75 1.51
C LEU A 73 -5.53 -13.73 0.71
N GLU A 74 -5.65 -13.70 -0.61
CA GLU A 74 -4.83 -14.57 -1.49
C GLU A 74 -3.33 -14.26 -1.37
N ILE A 75 -2.96 -12.97 -1.29
CA ILE A 75 -1.58 -12.56 -1.08
C ILE A 75 -1.06 -13.03 0.29
N LEU A 76 -1.87 -12.90 1.36
CA LEU A 76 -1.52 -13.38 2.68
C LEU A 76 -1.31 -14.90 2.68
N ARG A 77 -2.18 -15.66 2.03
CA ARG A 77 -2.03 -17.12 1.88
C ARG A 77 -0.71 -17.51 1.21
N ILE A 78 -0.28 -16.73 0.20
CA ILE A 78 1.00 -16.96 -0.48
C ILE A 78 2.18 -16.74 0.50
N HIS A 79 2.17 -15.63 1.23
CA HIS A 79 3.26 -15.28 2.14
C HIS A 79 3.29 -16.12 3.41
N THR A 80 2.14 -16.60 3.88
CA THR A 80 2.05 -17.45 5.08
C THR A 80 2.21 -18.95 4.79
N LYS A 81 2.29 -19.35 3.51
CA LYS A 81 2.37 -20.76 3.09
C LYS A 81 3.46 -21.56 3.83
N ASN A 82 4.62 -20.94 4.04
CA ASN A 82 5.77 -21.55 4.68
C ASN A 82 5.94 -21.12 6.16
N MET A 83 4.95 -20.43 6.71
CA MET A 83 4.94 -20.00 8.11
C MET A 83 4.11 -20.98 8.93
N LYS A 84 4.57 -21.24 10.14
CA LYS A 84 3.79 -22.02 11.10
C LYS A 84 2.85 -21.06 11.82
N LEU A 85 1.57 -21.19 11.52
CA LEU A 85 0.50 -20.37 12.12
C LEU A 85 -0.16 -21.15 13.26
N SER A 86 -0.56 -20.44 14.28
CA SER A 86 -1.40 -20.98 15.37
C SER A 86 -2.85 -21.12 14.89
N ASP A 87 -3.61 -21.98 15.53
CA ASP A 87 -5.02 -22.25 15.20
C ASP A 87 -5.94 -21.03 15.41
N ASP A 88 -5.47 -20.02 16.16
CA ASP A 88 -6.23 -18.78 16.44
C ASP A 88 -6.15 -17.75 15.30
N VAL A 89 -5.28 -17.96 14.29
CA VAL A 89 -5.04 -16.97 13.23
C VAL A 89 -6.14 -17.03 12.18
N ASP A 90 -6.86 -15.94 12.04
CA ASP A 90 -7.87 -15.74 11.00
C ASP A 90 -7.31 -14.76 9.94
N LEU A 91 -6.82 -15.31 8.82
CA LEU A 91 -6.28 -14.52 7.70
C LEU A 91 -7.36 -13.67 7.02
N GLU A 92 -8.63 -14.05 7.08
CA GLU A 92 -9.73 -13.26 6.51
C GLU A 92 -9.94 -11.98 7.33
N GLN A 93 -9.85 -12.08 8.65
CA GLN A 93 -9.90 -10.91 9.53
C GLN A 93 -8.73 -9.99 9.25
N VAL A 94 -7.50 -10.51 9.18
CA VAL A 94 -6.28 -9.73 8.85
C VAL A 94 -6.45 -9.02 7.50
N ALA A 95 -6.93 -9.73 6.47
CA ALA A 95 -7.16 -9.16 5.13
C ALA A 95 -8.18 -8.02 5.14
N ASN A 96 -9.21 -8.12 5.98
CA ASN A 96 -10.24 -7.09 6.11
C ASN A 96 -9.70 -5.84 6.85
N GLU A 97 -8.85 -6.04 7.85
CA GLU A 97 -8.28 -4.95 8.64
C GLU A 97 -7.16 -4.18 7.89
N CYS A 98 -6.46 -4.83 6.95
CA CYS A 98 -5.33 -4.24 6.19
C CYS A 98 -5.77 -3.37 5.01
N HIS A 99 -6.56 -2.31 5.27
CA HIS A 99 -7.01 -1.39 4.22
C HIS A 99 -5.84 -0.62 3.60
N GLY A 100 -5.77 -0.58 2.27
CA GLY A 100 -4.76 0.17 1.53
C GLY A 100 -3.38 -0.49 1.46
N TYR A 101 -3.24 -1.72 1.99
CA TYR A 101 -2.00 -2.47 1.88
C TYR A 101 -1.83 -3.05 0.48
N VAL A 102 -0.64 -2.89 -0.10
CA VAL A 102 -0.25 -3.56 -1.34
C VAL A 102 0.53 -4.85 -1.02
N GLY A 103 0.87 -5.63 -2.03
CA GLY A 103 1.54 -6.91 -1.84
C GLY A 103 2.82 -6.84 -1.01
N ALA A 104 3.64 -5.81 -1.23
CA ALA A 104 4.87 -5.58 -0.47
C ALA A 104 4.60 -5.28 1.01
N ASP A 105 3.53 -4.53 1.31
CA ASP A 105 3.14 -4.21 2.68
C ASP A 105 2.67 -5.48 3.43
N LEU A 106 1.89 -6.33 2.75
CA LEU A 106 1.41 -7.60 3.29
C LEU A 106 2.59 -8.57 3.55
N ALA A 107 3.57 -8.63 2.67
CA ALA A 107 4.80 -9.38 2.87
C ALA A 107 5.56 -8.89 4.10
N SER A 108 5.67 -7.60 4.25
CA SER A 108 6.27 -6.98 5.44
C SER A 108 5.47 -7.25 6.72
N UNK A 109 4.05 -7.39 6.75
CA UNK A 109 3.32 -7.67 7.67
C UNK A 109 3.53 -8.83 8.17
N CYS A 110 3.70 -9.88 7.27
CA CYS A 110 3.99 -11.27 7.66
C CYS A 110 5.38 -11.44 8.29
N SER A 111 6.37 -10.79 7.71
CA SER A 111 7.74 -10.82 8.23
C SER A 111 7.84 -10.23 9.65
N GLU A 112 7.17 -9.10 9.90
CA GLU A 112 7.19 -8.47 11.22
C GLU A 112 6.44 -9.31 12.26
N ALA A 113 5.35 -9.96 11.89
CA ALA A 113 4.62 -10.88 12.77
C ALA A 113 5.52 -12.08 13.17
N ALA A 114 6.25 -12.62 12.20
CA ALA A 114 7.21 -13.71 12.46
C ALA A 114 8.36 -13.23 13.36
N LEU A 115 8.90 -12.04 13.11
CA LEU A 115 9.96 -11.47 13.94
C LEU A 115 9.48 -11.19 15.37
N GLN A 116 8.22 -10.76 15.53
CA GLN A 116 7.64 -10.53 16.86
C GLN A 116 7.51 -11.84 17.63
N GLN A 117 7.07 -12.90 16.98
CA GLN A 117 7.02 -14.24 17.60
C GLN A 117 8.40 -14.72 18.07
N ILE A 118 9.45 -14.49 17.26
CA ILE A 118 10.83 -14.82 17.64
C ILE A 118 11.25 -14.00 18.86
N ARG A 119 10.97 -12.70 18.89
CA ARG A 119 11.31 -11.81 20.01
C ARG A 119 10.64 -12.28 21.33
N GLU A 120 9.38 -12.67 21.28
CA GLU A 120 8.63 -13.17 22.44
C GLU A 120 9.19 -14.49 22.98
N LYS A 121 9.75 -15.31 22.11
CA LYS A 121 10.32 -16.61 22.49
C LYS A 121 11.83 -16.58 22.68
N MET A 122 12.46 -15.41 22.51
CA MET A 122 13.90 -15.27 22.54
C MET A 122 14.51 -15.63 23.91
N GLU A 123 13.76 -15.43 24.98
CA GLU A 123 14.15 -15.83 26.35
C GLU A 123 14.18 -17.35 26.55
N LEU A 124 13.45 -18.09 25.71
CA LEU A 124 13.39 -19.56 25.75
C LEU A 124 14.46 -20.22 24.88
N ILE A 125 15.14 -19.41 24.05
CA ILE A 125 16.17 -19.91 23.13
C ILE A 125 17.53 -19.65 23.82
N ASP A 126 18.19 -20.72 24.24
CA ASP A 126 19.54 -20.63 24.74
C ASP A 126 20.51 -20.45 23.56
N LEU A 127 21.11 -19.24 23.50
CA LEU A 127 22.00 -18.86 22.39
C LEU A 127 23.40 -19.48 22.52
N GLU A 128 23.71 -20.12 23.68
CA GLU A 128 24.99 -20.78 23.92
C GLU A 128 24.98 -22.24 23.40
N ASP A 129 23.81 -22.84 23.24
CA ASP A 129 23.68 -24.18 22.67
C ASP A 129 23.68 -24.13 21.14
N GLU A 130 24.52 -24.95 20.50
CA GLU A 130 24.62 -25.08 19.04
C GLU A 130 23.38 -25.70 18.39
N ASN A 131 22.52 -26.32 19.17
CA ASN A 131 21.33 -27.01 18.69
C ASN A 131 20.08 -26.38 19.37
N ILE A 132 19.21 -25.81 18.58
CA ILE A 132 17.90 -25.35 19.05
C ILE A 132 17.02 -26.57 19.33
N ASP A 133 16.45 -26.65 20.51
CA ASP A 133 15.59 -27.76 20.94
C ASP A 133 14.39 -27.89 20.00
N ALA A 134 14.11 -29.11 19.57
CA ALA A 134 12.98 -29.40 18.68
C ALA A 134 11.63 -29.00 19.25
N GLU A 135 11.51 -29.01 20.60
CA GLU A 135 10.30 -28.57 21.30
C GLU A 135 10.11 -27.05 21.17
N VAL A 136 11.20 -26.28 21.28
CA VAL A 136 11.19 -24.83 21.10
C VAL A 136 10.82 -24.46 19.65
N LEU A 137 11.44 -25.14 18.66
CA LEU A 137 11.11 -24.98 17.24
C LEU A 137 9.63 -25.29 16.96
N ASN A 138 9.08 -26.31 17.64
CA ASN A 138 7.68 -26.69 17.50
C ASN A 138 6.73 -25.71 18.19
N SER A 139 7.19 -24.96 19.19
CA SER A 139 6.41 -23.92 19.86
C SER A 139 6.37 -22.59 19.11
N LEU A 140 7.24 -22.40 18.10
CA LEU A 140 7.31 -21.18 17.30
C LEU A 140 6.16 -21.13 16.26
N ALA A 141 4.97 -20.80 16.72
CA ALA A 141 3.80 -20.57 15.86
C ALA A 141 3.35 -19.11 15.99
N VAL A 142 3.18 -18.46 14.86
CA VAL A 142 2.73 -17.04 14.81
C VAL A 142 1.25 -16.99 15.22
N THR A 143 0.92 -16.13 16.17
CA THR A 143 -0.43 -15.97 16.74
C THR A 143 -1.15 -14.76 16.11
N MET A 144 -2.45 -14.66 16.35
CA MET A 144 -3.25 -13.49 15.91
C MET A 144 -2.77 -12.20 16.59
N GLU A 145 -2.26 -12.30 17.82
CA GLU A 145 -1.70 -11.15 18.55
C GLU A 145 -0.45 -10.59 17.88
N ASN A 146 0.42 -11.47 17.36
CA ASN A 146 1.60 -11.05 16.59
C ASN A 146 1.19 -10.30 15.31
N PHE A 147 0.13 -10.74 14.62
CA PHE A 147 -0.40 -10.04 13.45
C PHE A 147 -0.97 -8.67 13.82
N ARG A 148 -1.71 -8.55 14.93
CA ARG A 148 -2.23 -7.26 15.42
C ARG A 148 -1.09 -6.28 15.76
N PHE A 149 -0.06 -6.78 16.42
CA PHE A 149 1.16 -5.98 16.70
C PHE A 149 1.81 -5.50 15.40
N ALA A 150 1.98 -6.40 14.44
CA ALA A 150 2.59 -6.08 13.14
C ALA A 150 1.77 -5.04 12.36
N MET A 151 0.43 -5.14 12.39
CA MET A 151 -0.47 -4.16 11.77
C MET A 151 -0.34 -2.77 12.43
N GLY A 152 -0.21 -2.73 13.75
CA GLY A 152 -0.01 -1.48 14.48
C GLY A 152 1.32 -0.80 14.16
N LYS A 153 2.33 -1.58 13.78
CA LYS A 153 3.67 -1.08 13.47
C LYS A 153 3.84 -0.72 11.98
N SER A 154 3.16 -1.43 11.09
CA SER A 154 3.26 -1.22 9.63
C SER A 154 2.21 -0.20 9.15
N SER A 155 2.62 0.67 8.23
CA SER A 155 1.74 1.65 7.60
C SER A 155 1.55 1.31 6.13
N PRO A 156 0.33 1.40 5.59
CA PRO A 156 0.08 1.09 4.18
C PRO A 156 0.81 2.09 3.27
N SER A 157 1.58 1.58 2.33
CA SER A 157 2.38 2.41 1.42
C SER A 157 1.50 3.23 0.46
N ALA A 158 0.34 2.71 0.09
CA ALA A 158 -0.60 3.39 -0.79
C ALA A 158 -1.18 4.67 -0.15
N LEU A 159 -1.22 4.74 1.18
CA LEU A 159 -1.73 5.92 1.90
C LEU A 159 -0.63 6.91 2.31
N ARG A 160 0.64 6.55 2.16
CA ARG A 160 1.76 7.44 2.52
C ARG A 160 1.78 8.72 1.70
N GLU A 161 1.39 8.66 0.44
CA GLU A 161 1.32 9.84 -0.45
C GLU A 161 0.15 10.76 -0.11
N THR A 162 -0.85 10.26 0.62
CA THR A 162 -2.04 11.03 1.03
C THR A 162 -1.96 11.51 2.48
N THR A 163 -1.02 10.98 3.28
CA THR A 163 -0.79 11.49 4.63
C THR A 163 -0.10 12.86 4.54
N VAL A 164 -0.92 13.90 4.61
CA VAL A 164 -0.42 15.26 4.72
C VAL A 164 0.14 15.43 6.13
N GLU A 165 1.45 15.60 6.23
CA GLU A 165 2.06 16.00 7.50
C GLU A 165 1.48 17.36 7.88
N THR A 166 0.78 17.41 9.01
CA THR A 166 0.30 18.69 9.54
C THR A 166 1.52 19.50 9.99
N PRO A 167 1.84 20.60 9.32
CA PRO A 167 2.97 21.43 9.74
C PRO A 167 2.69 22.05 11.10
N ASN A 168 3.72 22.23 11.89
CA ASN A 168 3.64 22.89 13.20
C ASN A 168 3.56 24.42 13.05
N VAL A 169 2.65 24.87 12.14
CA VAL A 169 2.44 26.30 11.87
C VAL A 169 1.05 26.67 12.35
N THR A 170 0.99 27.68 13.20
CA THR A 170 -0.26 28.21 13.76
C THR A 170 -0.66 29.50 13.06
N TRP A 171 -1.90 29.92 13.24
CA TRP A 171 -2.40 31.20 12.72
C TRP A 171 -1.66 32.41 13.26
N ALA A 172 -1.01 32.27 14.44
CA ALA A 172 -0.20 33.32 15.06
C ALA A 172 1.13 33.55 14.34
N ASP A 173 1.67 32.50 13.72
CA ASP A 173 2.94 32.55 13.01
C ASP A 173 2.87 33.27 11.65
N ILE A 174 1.66 33.46 11.13
CA ILE A 174 1.43 34.17 9.87
C ILE A 174 1.20 35.65 10.18
N GLY A 175 2.08 36.52 9.71
CA GLY A 175 1.94 37.97 9.85
C GLY A 175 0.98 38.60 8.84
N GLY A 176 0.15 39.54 9.25
CA GLY A 176 -0.73 40.31 8.38
C GLY A 176 -1.96 39.53 7.87
N LEU A 177 -2.62 40.07 6.84
CA LEU A 177 -3.75 39.48 6.12
C LEU A 177 -4.93 39.06 7.01
N GLN A 178 -5.30 39.86 8.01
CA GLN A 178 -6.31 39.56 9.02
C GLN A 178 -7.69 39.22 8.40
N ASN A 179 -8.08 39.94 7.35
CA ASN A 179 -9.35 39.69 6.68
C ASN A 179 -9.39 38.34 6.00
N VAL A 180 -8.31 37.97 5.30
CA VAL A 180 -8.17 36.67 4.62
C VAL A 180 -8.12 35.52 5.64
N LYS A 181 -7.42 35.71 6.76
CA LYS A 181 -7.39 34.72 7.86
C LYS A 181 -8.80 34.46 8.39
N ARG A 182 -9.56 35.52 8.64
CA ARG A 182 -10.93 35.42 9.15
C ARG A 182 -11.83 34.69 8.16
N GLU A 183 -11.78 35.06 6.88
CA GLU A 183 -12.57 34.39 5.82
C GLU A 183 -12.25 32.90 5.74
N LEU A 184 -10.96 32.52 5.78
CA LEU A 184 -10.54 31.11 5.75
C LEU A 184 -11.01 30.34 6.99
N GLN A 185 -10.88 30.96 8.17
CA GLN A 185 -11.36 30.36 9.41
C GLN A 185 -12.88 30.14 9.39
N GLU A 186 -13.63 31.12 8.94
CA GLU A 186 -15.11 31.06 8.81
C GLU A 186 -15.49 29.92 7.84
N LEU A 187 -14.86 29.81 6.69
CA LEU A 187 -15.13 28.76 5.69
C LEU A 187 -14.91 27.34 6.27
N VAL A 188 -13.81 27.15 7.00
CA VAL A 188 -13.47 25.85 7.60
C VAL A 188 -14.43 25.53 8.75
N GLN A 189 -14.70 26.51 9.64
CA GLN A 189 -15.57 26.33 10.80
C GLN A 189 -17.01 26.02 10.40
N VAL A 190 -17.55 26.73 9.42
CA VAL A 190 -18.92 26.50 8.93
C VAL A 190 -19.06 25.10 8.33
N ARG A 191 -18.10 24.65 7.54
CA ARG A 191 -18.12 23.28 6.96
C ARG A 191 -18.07 22.21 8.06
N LEU A 192 -17.18 22.36 9.02
CA LEU A 192 -17.07 21.43 10.16
C LEU A 192 -18.38 21.38 10.97
N PHE A 193 -18.95 22.57 11.25
CA PHE A 193 -20.20 22.67 12.01
C PHE A 193 -21.36 21.97 11.29
N VAL A 194 -21.49 22.16 9.98
CA VAL A 194 -22.54 21.51 9.18
C VAL A 194 -22.39 19.99 9.18
N ILE A 195 -21.16 19.47 9.04
CA ILE A 195 -20.88 18.03 9.06
C ILE A 195 -21.27 17.44 10.44
N VAL A 196 -20.87 18.09 11.53
CA VAL A 196 -21.19 17.66 12.89
C VAL A 196 -22.71 17.68 13.12
N LEU A 197 -23.38 18.71 12.67
CA LEU A 197 -24.85 18.83 12.79
C LEU A 197 -25.57 17.73 12.04
N LEU A 198 -25.14 17.40 10.81
CA LEU A 198 -25.70 16.31 10.00
C LEU A 198 -25.50 14.94 10.67
N LEU A 199 -24.31 14.72 11.24
CA LEU A 199 -23.99 13.49 11.99
C LEU A 199 -24.89 13.33 13.23
N LEU A 200 -25.08 14.43 14.00
CA LEU A 200 -25.95 14.42 15.17
C LEU A 200 -27.41 14.16 14.78
N LEU A 201 -27.87 14.77 13.69
CA LEU A 201 -29.21 14.58 13.17
C LEU A 201 -29.43 13.14 12.70
N PHE A 202 -28.44 12.56 12.04
CA PHE A 202 -28.46 11.15 11.62
C PHE A 202 -28.56 10.21 12.85
N ILE A 203 -27.73 10.44 13.86
CA ILE A 203 -27.74 9.66 15.10
C ILE A 203 -29.12 9.78 15.78
N PHE A 204 -29.69 10.98 15.84
CA PHE A 204 -31.02 11.21 16.42
C PHE A 204 -32.10 10.42 15.66
N ILE A 205 -32.07 10.45 14.32
CA ILE A 205 -33.03 9.69 13.48
C ILE A 205 -32.90 8.18 13.76
N VAL A 206 -31.69 7.66 13.83
CA VAL A 206 -31.45 6.22 14.13
C VAL A 206 -32.01 5.87 15.50
N ILE A 207 -31.80 6.70 16.52
CA ILE A 207 -32.33 6.50 17.87
C ILE A 207 -33.88 6.50 17.86
N VAL A 208 -34.50 7.44 17.18
CA VAL A 208 -35.97 7.54 17.08
C VAL A 208 -36.54 6.30 16.38
N ILE A 209 -35.92 5.86 15.28
CA ILE A 209 -36.36 4.64 14.56
C ILE A 209 -36.23 3.41 15.48
N TYR A 210 -35.13 3.30 16.21
CA TYR A 210 -34.89 2.20 17.14
C TYR A 210 -35.97 2.16 18.23
N TYR A 211 -36.32 3.32 18.82
CA TYR A 211 -37.38 3.41 19.83
C TYR A 211 -38.76 3.09 19.24
N CYS A 212 -39.01 3.51 18.00
CA CYS A 212 -40.29 3.23 17.33
C CYS A 212 -40.46 1.77 16.95
N LEU A 213 -39.37 1.04 16.77
CA LEU A 213 -39.36 -0.41 16.48
C LEU A 213 -39.48 -1.25 17.76
N LEU A 214 -39.20 -0.67 18.94
CA LEU A 214 -39.29 -1.33 20.24
C LEU A 214 -40.66 -1.17 20.94
N LEU A 215 -41.48 -0.25 20.45
CA LEU A 215 -42.88 -0.03 20.87
C LEU A 215 -43.86 -0.80 19.98
#